data_8eaed7d374f5c3102786046f414508c2
#
_entry.id   8eaed7d374f5c3102786046f414508c2
#
_cell.length_a   1.000
_cell.length_b   1.000
_cell.length_c   1.000
_cell.angle_alpha   90.00
_cell.angle_beta   90.00
_cell.angle_gamma   90.00
#
_symmetry.space_group_name_H-M   'P 1'
#
loop_
_entity.id
_entity.type
_entity.pdbx_description
1 polymer ?
#
loop_
_entity_poly.entity_id
_entity_poly.type
_entity_poly.pdbx_seq_one_letter_code
_entity_poly.pdbx_strand_id
1 'polypeptide(L)'
;MASETQLRPPPFSGATMWPPDDTEESILGTDLHQMTISNLRLGINELARSRRTRDEPLPWQALSQITLLGCVHPDGLDFTTYPDIFVYPHPISQNRSSVALVTDGPSVLIIEVLSESTYRWDLDLERGKGYSYAQVGVREYLALDPTGAFVAEGGRGWRLVDGTYRPWEQDANGRWQSEQIAVAIGLEGVLAAAYSPEGRRVLREGEIEAELARRDAELAT
;
A
#
# COMPACT_ATOMS: atom_id res chain seq x y z
N MET A 1 20.60 15.30 40.77
CA MET A 1 19.31 14.58 40.78
C MET A 1 18.90 14.43 39.32
N ALA A 2 19.17 13.27 38.74
CA ALA A 2 18.81 12.97 37.38
C ALA A 2 17.34 12.51 37.36
N SER A 3 16.51 13.18 36.56
CA SER A 3 15.11 12.83 36.35
C SER A 3 15.07 11.55 35.52
N GLU A 4 14.63 10.46 36.11
CA GLU A 4 14.24 9.25 35.38
C GLU A 4 13.03 9.58 34.50
N THR A 5 13.28 9.73 33.20
CA THR A 5 12.23 9.72 32.20
C THR A 5 11.67 8.29 32.13
N GLN A 6 10.57 8.03 32.82
CA GLN A 6 9.81 6.80 32.70
C GLN A 6 9.34 6.72 31.23
N LEU A 7 9.96 5.83 30.47
CA LEU A 7 9.45 5.39 29.19
C LEU A 7 8.05 4.80 29.40
N ARG A 8 7.01 5.50 28.95
CA ARG A 8 5.66 4.95 28.90
C ARG A 8 5.68 3.73 27.99
N PRO A 9 5.12 2.59 28.42
CA PRO A 9 4.97 1.47 27.52
C PRO A 9 4.12 1.89 26.32
N PRO A 10 4.36 1.33 25.12
CA PRO A 10 3.57 1.62 23.94
C PRO A 10 2.09 1.33 24.21
N PRO A 11 1.13 2.09 23.64
CA PRO A 11 -0.29 2.03 23.96
C PRO A 11 -0.96 0.68 23.64
N PHE A 12 -0.26 -0.27 23.07
CA PHE A 12 -0.70 -1.62 22.75
C PHE A 12 0.13 -2.70 23.45
N SER A 13 0.24 -2.62 24.78
CA SER A 13 0.83 -3.68 25.59
C SER A 13 -0.11 -4.90 25.70
N GLY A 14 -0.34 -5.58 24.59
CA GLY A 14 -1.23 -6.73 24.49
C GLY A 14 -1.23 -7.39 23.12
N ALA A 15 -0.70 -6.76 22.11
CA ALA A 15 -0.43 -7.40 20.84
C ALA A 15 0.89 -8.18 20.97
N THR A 16 0.80 -9.50 21.08
CA THR A 16 1.96 -10.37 20.84
C THR A 16 2.50 -10.02 19.46
N MET A 17 3.73 -9.61 19.41
CA MET A 17 4.43 -9.09 18.22
C MET A 17 4.83 -10.22 17.23
N TRP A 18 4.21 -11.40 17.34
CA TRP A 18 4.41 -12.55 16.47
C TRP A 18 3.09 -13.29 16.31
N PRO A 19 2.75 -13.73 15.07
CA PRO A 19 1.56 -14.53 14.87
C PRO A 19 1.68 -15.81 15.70
N PRO A 20 0.58 -16.28 16.32
CA PRO A 20 0.57 -17.59 16.94
C PRO A 20 0.70 -18.66 15.84
N ASP A 21 1.52 -19.63 16.12
CA ASP A 21 1.74 -20.89 15.43
C ASP A 21 1.40 -20.96 13.93
N ASP A 22 2.38 -21.42 13.13
CA ASP A 22 2.27 -21.78 11.71
C ASP A 22 1.14 -22.81 11.47
N THR A 23 -0.08 -22.32 11.36
CA THR A 23 -1.20 -23.09 10.84
C THR A 23 -1.27 -22.93 9.32
N GLU A 24 -1.77 -23.91 8.58
CA GLU A 24 -1.97 -23.82 7.12
C GLU A 24 -2.72 -22.55 6.71
N GLU A 25 -3.67 -22.07 7.53
CA GLU A 25 -4.39 -20.80 7.32
C GLU A 25 -3.47 -19.58 7.43
N SER A 26 -2.47 -19.59 8.31
CA SER A 26 -1.52 -18.47 8.44
C SER A 26 -0.56 -18.42 7.24
N ILE A 27 -0.18 -19.56 6.69
CA ILE A 27 0.67 -19.67 5.50
C ILE A 27 -0.08 -19.15 4.27
N LEU A 28 -1.32 -19.58 4.06
CA LEU A 28 -2.17 -19.10 2.96
C LEU A 28 -2.44 -17.59 3.05
N GLY A 29 -2.67 -17.08 4.26
CA GLY A 29 -2.81 -15.64 4.51
C GLY A 29 -1.53 -14.87 4.17
N THR A 30 -0.38 -15.40 4.49
CA THR A 30 0.93 -14.80 4.19
C THR A 30 1.19 -14.77 2.68
N ASP A 31 0.89 -15.84 1.95
CA ASP A 31 1.07 -15.93 0.50
C ASP A 31 0.13 -14.94 -0.22
N LEU A 32 -1.15 -14.89 0.15
CA LEU A 32 -2.11 -13.95 -0.42
C LEU A 32 -1.73 -12.50 -0.14
N HIS A 33 -1.25 -12.20 1.06
CA HIS A 33 -0.74 -10.88 1.44
C HIS A 33 0.42 -10.46 0.53
N GLN A 34 1.45 -11.29 0.41
CA GLN A 34 2.62 -11.02 -0.43
C GLN A 34 2.26 -10.94 -1.93
N MET A 35 1.36 -11.82 -2.39
CA MET A 35 0.86 -11.80 -3.76
C MET A 35 0.10 -10.49 -4.05
N THR A 36 -0.70 -10.01 -3.11
CA THR A 36 -1.42 -8.74 -3.23
C THR A 36 -0.45 -7.56 -3.36
N ILE A 37 0.56 -7.49 -2.49
CA ILE A 37 1.61 -6.46 -2.55
C ILE A 37 2.34 -6.51 -3.90
N SER A 38 2.79 -7.68 -4.32
CA SER A 38 3.55 -7.86 -5.56
C SER A 38 2.74 -7.46 -6.79
N ASN A 39 1.51 -7.96 -6.91
CA ASN A 39 0.62 -7.67 -8.05
C ASN A 39 0.32 -6.17 -8.16
N LEU A 40 -0.02 -5.51 -7.05
CA LEU A 40 -0.33 -4.08 -7.07
C LEU A 40 0.91 -3.24 -7.37
N ARG A 41 2.03 -3.51 -6.72
CA ARG A 41 3.28 -2.78 -6.96
C ARG A 41 3.72 -2.90 -8.42
N LEU A 42 3.69 -4.11 -8.98
CA LEU A 42 4.03 -4.34 -10.38
C LEU A 42 3.03 -3.66 -11.31
N GLY A 43 1.73 -3.79 -11.05
CA GLY A 43 0.67 -3.19 -11.87
C GLY A 43 0.72 -1.67 -11.89
N ILE A 44 0.91 -1.02 -10.75
CA ILE A 44 1.05 0.43 -10.63
C ILE A 44 2.28 0.92 -11.40
N ASN A 45 3.42 0.22 -11.27
CA ASN A 45 4.64 0.55 -11.98
C ASN A 45 4.54 0.31 -13.50
N GLU A 46 3.80 -0.70 -13.94
CA GLU A 46 3.56 -0.95 -15.36
C GLU A 46 2.71 0.16 -15.98
N LEU A 47 1.70 0.64 -15.29
CA LEU A 47 0.91 1.80 -15.71
C LEU A 47 1.76 3.08 -15.77
N ALA A 48 2.72 3.27 -14.84
CA ALA A 48 3.67 4.37 -14.92
C ALA A 48 4.56 4.27 -16.19
N ARG A 49 5.07 3.06 -16.49
CA ARG A 49 5.88 2.82 -17.71
C ARG A 49 5.09 3.06 -18.99
N SER A 50 3.84 2.61 -19.04
CA SER A 50 2.97 2.77 -20.21
C SER A 50 2.62 4.23 -20.53
N ARG A 51 2.76 5.13 -19.54
CA ARG A 51 2.51 6.57 -19.68
C ARG A 51 3.77 7.39 -19.90
N ARG A 52 4.92 6.76 -19.74
CA ARG A 52 6.21 7.43 -19.93
C ARG A 52 6.43 7.73 -21.41
N THR A 53 6.75 8.96 -21.75
CA THR A 53 7.37 9.31 -23.03
C THR A 53 8.87 8.96 -22.98
N ARG A 54 9.51 8.81 -24.15
CA ARG A 54 10.84 8.21 -24.30
C ARG A 54 11.92 8.89 -23.46
N ASP A 55 11.82 10.20 -23.27
CA ASP A 55 12.84 11.03 -22.65
C ASP A 55 12.42 11.60 -21.25
N GLU A 56 11.23 11.24 -20.76
CA GLU A 56 10.74 11.72 -19.48
C GLU A 56 10.99 10.68 -18.37
N PRO A 57 11.18 11.13 -17.10
CA PRO A 57 11.18 10.21 -15.97
C PRO A 57 9.81 9.51 -15.81
N LEU A 58 9.76 8.44 -15.06
CA LEU A 58 8.48 7.82 -14.68
C LEU A 58 7.62 8.85 -13.94
N PRO A 59 6.31 8.96 -14.27
CA PRO A 59 5.42 9.93 -13.63
C PRO A 59 5.16 9.60 -12.14
N TRP A 60 5.36 8.35 -11.74
CA TRP A 60 5.32 7.87 -10.35
C TRP A 60 6.08 6.56 -10.21
N GLN A 61 6.37 6.17 -8.97
CA GLN A 61 6.98 4.90 -8.64
C GLN A 61 6.35 4.29 -7.39
N ALA A 62 5.88 3.05 -7.49
CA ALA A 62 5.45 2.25 -6.35
C ALA A 62 6.61 1.45 -5.78
N LEU A 63 6.78 1.53 -4.47
CA LEU A 63 7.80 0.86 -3.67
C LEU A 63 7.12 -0.04 -2.63
N SER A 64 7.81 -1.08 -2.19
CA SER A 64 7.39 -1.97 -1.10
C SER A 64 8.59 -2.48 -0.32
N GLN A 65 8.38 -2.96 0.89
CA GLN A 65 9.42 -3.54 1.75
C GLN A 65 10.60 -2.59 2.04
N ILE A 66 10.32 -1.30 2.10
CA ILE A 66 11.30 -0.25 2.41
C ILE A 66 10.78 0.53 3.62
N THR A 67 11.68 0.89 4.51
CA THR A 67 11.37 1.67 5.70
C THR A 67 10.96 3.10 5.35
N LEU A 68 9.86 3.59 5.90
CA LEU A 68 9.45 4.98 5.86
C LEU A 68 9.80 5.66 7.19
N LEU A 69 10.69 6.66 7.12
CA LEU A 69 11.20 7.41 8.26
C LEU A 69 10.53 8.80 8.35
N GLY A 70 10.33 9.27 9.58
CA GLY A 70 9.82 10.61 9.85
C GLY A 70 8.30 10.70 9.90
N CYS A 71 7.60 9.59 10.07
CA CYS A 71 6.20 9.60 10.50
C CYS A 71 6.11 10.10 11.94
N VAL A 72 4.94 10.60 12.34
CA VAL A 72 4.69 11.16 13.66
C VAL A 72 3.60 10.36 14.37
N HIS A 73 3.88 9.93 15.58
CA HIS A 73 2.91 9.28 16.46
C HIS A 73 2.01 10.34 17.16
N PRO A 74 0.78 10.02 17.61
CA PRO A 74 -0.09 10.95 18.33
C PRO A 74 0.51 11.63 19.57
N ASP A 75 1.50 11.03 20.19
CA ASP A 75 2.26 11.63 21.31
C ASP A 75 3.39 12.58 20.86
N GLY A 76 3.54 12.80 19.55
CA GLY A 76 4.55 13.69 18.97
C GLY A 76 5.93 13.06 18.79
N LEU A 77 6.09 11.79 19.07
CA LEU A 77 7.35 11.08 18.86
C LEU A 77 7.51 10.64 17.41
N ASP A 78 8.76 10.60 16.95
CA ASP A 78 9.10 10.03 15.65
C ASP A 78 8.69 8.55 15.58
N PHE A 79 8.03 8.21 14.50
CA PHE A 79 7.55 6.87 14.22
C PHE A 79 8.12 6.35 12.91
N THR A 80 8.63 5.14 12.95
CA THR A 80 9.11 4.42 11.77
C THR A 80 8.08 3.38 11.38
N THR A 81 7.70 3.35 10.11
CA THR A 81 6.74 2.37 9.59
C THR A 81 7.28 1.64 8.37
N TYR A 82 6.64 0.54 8.03
CA TYR A 82 6.95 -0.31 6.89
C TYR A 82 5.68 -0.49 6.07
N PRO A 83 5.30 0.51 5.23
CA PRO A 83 4.11 0.38 4.42
C PRO A 83 4.24 -0.79 3.45
N ASP A 84 3.16 -1.52 3.24
CA ASP A 84 3.14 -2.61 2.27
C ASP A 84 3.42 -2.09 0.86
N ILE A 85 2.75 -1.00 0.47
CA ILE A 85 3.03 -0.28 -0.77
C ILE A 85 2.93 1.22 -0.51
N PHE A 86 3.87 1.98 -1.03
CA PHE A 86 3.77 3.43 -1.08
C PHE A 86 4.25 3.98 -2.42
N VAL A 87 3.62 5.05 -2.88
CA VAL A 87 3.81 5.60 -4.23
C VAL A 87 4.32 7.02 -4.14
N TYR A 88 5.43 7.28 -4.82
CA TYR A 88 6.00 8.61 -4.99
C TYR A 88 5.65 9.21 -6.36
N PRO A 89 5.43 10.54 -6.45
CA PRO A 89 5.12 11.23 -7.70
C PRO A 89 6.36 11.44 -8.59
N HIS A 90 7.44 10.74 -8.32
CA HIS A 90 8.71 10.76 -9.08
C HIS A 90 9.53 9.51 -8.74
N PRO A 91 10.51 9.12 -9.58
CA PRO A 91 11.40 8.02 -9.26
C PRO A 91 12.28 8.31 -8.05
N ILE A 92 12.44 7.30 -7.20
CA ILE A 92 13.40 7.28 -6.10
C ILE A 92 14.49 6.26 -6.43
N SER A 93 15.73 6.54 -6.02
CA SER A 93 16.85 5.61 -6.22
C SER A 93 16.53 4.22 -5.67
N GLN A 94 16.73 3.18 -6.50
CA GLN A 94 16.34 1.80 -6.19
C GLN A 94 17.23 1.11 -5.14
N ASN A 95 18.38 1.67 -4.82
CA ASN A 95 19.36 1.04 -3.90
C ASN A 95 19.23 1.57 -2.46
N ARG A 96 18.01 1.91 -2.03
CA ARG A 96 17.76 2.45 -0.69
C ARG A 96 17.00 1.45 0.16
N SER A 97 17.43 1.29 1.40
CA SER A 97 16.71 0.51 2.43
C SER A 97 15.64 1.34 3.14
N SER A 98 15.67 2.67 2.98
CA SER A 98 14.73 3.59 3.62
C SER A 98 14.45 4.81 2.75
N VAL A 99 13.29 5.39 2.97
CA VAL A 99 12.86 6.69 2.43
C VAL A 99 12.56 7.59 3.62
N ALA A 100 13.06 8.82 3.60
CA ALA A 100 12.89 9.78 4.67
C ALA A 100 12.01 10.95 4.21
N LEU A 101 10.88 11.15 4.89
CA LEU A 101 9.92 12.21 4.56
C LEU A 101 10.54 13.62 4.54
N VAL A 102 11.54 13.86 5.39
CA VAL A 102 12.23 15.16 5.46
C VAL A 102 13.01 15.49 4.16
N THR A 103 13.56 14.48 3.49
CA THR A 103 14.38 14.68 2.28
C THR A 103 13.66 14.34 0.99
N ASP A 104 12.77 13.34 1.04
CA ASP A 104 12.11 12.80 -0.15
C ASP A 104 10.67 13.33 -0.31
N GLY A 105 10.17 14.02 0.72
CA GLY A 105 8.77 14.45 0.79
C GLY A 105 7.79 13.29 1.08
N PRO A 106 6.49 13.59 1.21
CA PRO A 106 5.47 12.57 1.45
C PRO A 106 5.20 11.74 0.19
N SER A 107 4.86 10.47 0.39
CA SER A 107 4.25 9.67 -0.67
C SER A 107 2.86 10.21 -1.00
N VAL A 108 2.40 10.00 -2.23
CA VAL A 108 1.07 10.46 -2.66
C VAL A 108 -0.03 9.44 -2.37
N LEU A 109 0.33 8.16 -2.30
CA LEU A 109 -0.57 7.06 -1.97
C LEU A 109 0.18 6.04 -1.12
N ILE A 110 -0.46 5.56 -0.05
CA ILE A 110 -0.05 4.39 0.71
C ILE A 110 -1.17 3.35 0.66
N ILE A 111 -0.80 2.08 0.49
CA ILE A 111 -1.69 0.94 0.55
C ILE A 111 -1.15 -0.02 1.61
N GLU A 112 -2.00 -0.38 2.56
CA GLU A 112 -1.77 -1.46 3.52
C GLU A 112 -2.69 -2.64 3.17
N VAL A 113 -2.16 -3.84 3.23
CA VAL A 113 -2.92 -5.07 3.06
C VAL A 113 -3.21 -5.63 4.45
N LEU A 114 -4.48 -5.64 4.83
CA LEU A 114 -4.89 -6.00 6.18
C LEU A 114 -4.53 -7.44 6.54
N SER A 115 -4.04 -7.62 7.74
CA SER A 115 -3.74 -8.91 8.37
C SER A 115 -4.29 -8.98 9.78
N GLU A 116 -4.45 -10.17 10.34
CA GLU A 116 -4.96 -10.36 11.69
C GLU A 116 -4.16 -9.59 12.76
N SER A 117 -2.85 -9.49 12.56
CA SER A 117 -1.96 -8.80 13.51
C SER A 117 -2.00 -7.27 13.42
N THR A 118 -2.39 -6.69 12.27
CA THR A 118 -2.23 -5.25 12.01
C THR A 118 -3.53 -4.50 11.70
N TYR A 119 -4.62 -5.19 11.30
CA TYR A 119 -5.83 -4.53 10.77
C TYR A 119 -6.39 -3.41 11.68
N ARG A 120 -6.33 -3.58 13.01
CA ARG A 120 -6.83 -2.56 13.95
C ARG A 120 -5.98 -1.30 13.91
N TRP A 121 -4.68 -1.46 13.75
CA TRP A 121 -3.73 -0.37 13.64
C TRP A 121 -3.81 0.32 12.29
N ASP A 122 -4.01 -0.46 11.22
CA ASP A 122 -4.14 0.05 9.86
C ASP A 122 -5.46 0.82 9.66
N LEU A 123 -6.54 0.42 10.33
CA LEU A 123 -7.85 1.08 10.23
C LEU A 123 -8.04 2.25 11.20
N ASP A 124 -7.14 2.46 12.16
CA ASP A 124 -7.26 3.52 13.17
C ASP A 124 -6.68 4.85 12.64
N LEU A 125 -7.58 5.79 12.38
CA LEU A 125 -7.24 7.14 11.89
C LEU A 125 -6.89 8.12 13.03
N GLU A 126 -7.10 7.75 14.28
CA GLU A 126 -6.84 8.64 15.44
C GLU A 126 -5.50 8.35 16.12
N ARG A 127 -5.08 7.09 16.12
CA ARG A 127 -3.90 6.63 16.87
C ARG A 127 -3.00 5.71 16.07
N GLY A 128 -3.51 5.09 14.99
CA GLY A 128 -2.81 4.13 14.16
C GLY A 128 -2.03 4.76 13.01
N LYS A 129 -1.74 3.93 12.00
CA LYS A 129 -0.98 4.36 10.81
C LYS A 129 -1.69 5.48 10.07
N GLY A 130 -3.03 5.46 9.99
CA GLY A 130 -3.80 6.49 9.30
C GLY A 130 -3.56 7.88 9.89
N TYR A 131 -3.50 8.01 11.22
CA TYR A 131 -3.11 9.27 11.86
C TYR A 131 -1.74 9.73 11.38
N SER A 132 -0.74 8.86 11.51
CA SER A 132 0.66 9.18 11.17
C SER A 132 0.80 9.58 9.69
N TYR A 133 0.11 8.90 8.77
CA TYR A 133 0.13 9.22 7.35
C TYR A 133 -0.55 10.57 7.04
N ALA A 134 -1.63 10.90 7.73
CA ALA A 134 -2.28 12.21 7.59
C ALA A 134 -1.36 13.36 8.04
N GLN A 135 -0.66 13.20 9.20
CA GLN A 135 0.23 14.21 9.75
C GLN A 135 1.40 14.54 8.82
N VAL A 136 1.91 13.56 8.08
CA VAL A 136 3.01 13.75 7.14
C VAL A 136 2.56 14.07 5.72
N GLY A 137 1.26 14.24 5.49
CA GLY A 137 0.71 14.76 4.24
C GLY A 137 0.52 13.72 3.12
N VAL A 138 0.43 12.43 3.45
CA VAL A 138 0.05 11.38 2.48
C VAL A 138 -1.36 11.68 1.95
N ARG A 139 -1.48 11.86 0.63
CA ARG A 139 -2.72 12.34 -0.01
C ARG A 139 -3.83 11.31 -0.01
N GLU A 140 -3.50 10.05 -0.27
CA GLU A 140 -4.43 8.93 -0.36
C GLU A 140 -3.93 7.76 0.48
N TYR A 141 -4.84 7.17 1.24
CA TYR A 141 -4.56 6.00 2.06
C TYR A 141 -5.61 4.93 1.78
N LEU A 142 -5.18 3.71 1.50
CA LEU A 142 -6.04 2.56 1.20
C LEU A 142 -5.64 1.37 2.07
N ALA A 143 -6.56 0.87 2.88
CA ALA A 143 -6.44 -0.39 3.62
C ALA A 143 -7.25 -1.45 2.88
N LEU A 144 -6.58 -2.40 2.22
CA LEU A 144 -7.18 -3.50 1.46
C LEU A 144 -7.36 -4.73 2.32
N ASP A 145 -8.51 -5.38 2.17
CA ASP A 145 -8.83 -6.66 2.78
C ASP A 145 -9.25 -7.68 1.71
N PRO A 146 -8.30 -8.35 1.07
CA PRO A 146 -8.61 -9.34 0.02
C PRO A 146 -9.47 -10.49 0.48
N THR A 147 -9.48 -10.78 1.78
CA THR A 147 -10.26 -11.88 2.37
C THR A 147 -11.67 -11.47 2.78
N GLY A 148 -11.91 -10.17 2.98
CA GLY A 148 -13.15 -9.66 3.56
C GLY A 148 -13.33 -10.00 5.04
N ALA A 149 -12.27 -10.47 5.71
CA ALA A 149 -12.32 -10.89 7.12
C ALA A 149 -12.44 -9.72 8.10
N PHE A 150 -11.93 -8.55 7.73
CA PHE A 150 -11.86 -7.36 8.58
C PHE A 150 -12.76 -6.22 8.06
N VAL A 151 -12.95 -6.15 6.74
CA VAL A 151 -13.78 -5.14 6.06
C VAL A 151 -14.57 -5.82 4.95
N ALA A 152 -15.88 -5.94 5.12
CA ALA A 152 -16.75 -6.69 4.21
C ALA A 152 -16.73 -6.19 2.75
N GLU A 153 -16.46 -4.88 2.54
CA GLU A 153 -16.36 -4.25 1.23
C GLU A 153 -15.00 -4.50 0.55
N GLY A 154 -14.12 -5.31 1.15
CA GLY A 154 -12.78 -5.63 0.62
C GLY A 154 -11.73 -4.54 0.89
N GLY A 155 -12.08 -3.51 1.67
CA GLY A 155 -11.14 -2.47 2.09
C GLY A 155 -11.81 -1.15 2.42
N ARG A 156 -11.00 -0.19 2.85
CA ARG A 156 -11.40 1.21 3.11
C ARG A 156 -10.35 2.16 2.55
N GLY A 157 -10.83 3.19 1.87
CA GLY A 157 -9.99 4.26 1.34
C GLY A 157 -10.27 5.59 2.03
N TRP A 158 -9.24 6.45 2.08
CA TRP A 158 -9.33 7.81 2.57
C TRP A 158 -8.49 8.76 1.72
N ARG A 159 -8.97 10.00 1.61
CA ARG A 159 -8.26 11.14 1.01
C ARG A 159 -8.01 12.22 2.04
N LEU A 160 -6.83 12.81 1.99
CA LEU A 160 -6.47 13.91 2.85
C LEU A 160 -7.09 15.22 2.33
N VAL A 161 -8.01 15.77 3.13
CA VAL A 161 -8.69 17.05 2.86
C VAL A 161 -8.53 17.94 4.09
N ASP A 162 -7.91 19.09 3.93
CA ASP A 162 -7.67 20.06 5.00
C ASP A 162 -7.00 19.42 6.26
N GLY A 163 -6.01 18.55 6.03
CA GLY A 163 -5.26 17.87 7.08
C GLY A 163 -5.98 16.70 7.76
N THR A 164 -7.14 16.30 7.27
CA THR A 164 -7.95 15.21 7.84
C THR A 164 -8.36 14.21 6.75
N TYR A 165 -8.27 12.94 7.06
CA TYR A 165 -8.75 11.90 6.15
C TYR A 165 -10.28 11.89 6.07
N ARG A 166 -10.80 11.92 4.84
CA ARG A 166 -12.21 11.76 4.48
C ARG A 166 -12.38 10.47 3.70
N PRO A 167 -13.56 9.80 3.79
CA PRO A 167 -13.81 8.59 3.03
C PRO A 167 -13.53 8.78 1.53
N TRP A 168 -12.86 7.78 0.96
CA TRP A 168 -12.62 7.64 -0.47
C TRP A 168 -13.42 6.44 -0.94
N GLU A 169 -14.55 6.73 -1.57
CA GLU A 169 -15.52 5.72 -1.98
C GLU A 169 -15.06 4.97 -3.24
N GLN A 170 -15.49 3.73 -3.35
CA GLN A 170 -15.36 2.95 -4.58
C GLN A 170 -16.25 3.50 -5.69
N ASP A 171 -15.82 3.33 -6.93
CA ASP A 171 -16.64 3.58 -8.11
C ASP A 171 -17.72 2.48 -8.30
N ALA A 172 -18.54 2.61 -9.34
CA ALA A 172 -19.59 1.64 -9.67
C ALA A 172 -19.07 0.23 -9.99
N ASN A 173 -17.76 0.07 -10.21
CA ASN A 173 -17.10 -1.20 -10.46
C ASN A 173 -16.40 -1.76 -9.21
N GLY A 174 -16.60 -1.17 -8.04
CA GLY A 174 -15.94 -1.58 -6.80
C GLY A 174 -14.45 -1.24 -6.75
N ARG A 175 -14.01 -0.14 -7.38
CA ARG A 175 -12.61 0.26 -7.48
C ARG A 175 -12.37 1.62 -6.86
N TRP A 176 -11.23 1.79 -6.19
CA TRP A 176 -10.75 3.08 -5.72
C TRP A 176 -9.94 3.77 -6.82
N GLN A 177 -10.49 4.87 -7.36
CA GLN A 177 -9.84 5.69 -8.37
C GLN A 177 -8.88 6.67 -7.71
N SER A 178 -7.57 6.48 -7.85
CA SER A 178 -6.57 7.44 -7.37
C SER A 178 -6.59 8.71 -8.23
N GLU A 179 -6.65 9.86 -7.58
CA GLU A 179 -6.49 11.16 -8.23
C GLU A 179 -5.02 11.55 -8.38
N GLN A 180 -4.14 10.91 -7.61
CA GLN A 180 -2.73 11.27 -7.57
C GLN A 180 -1.93 10.61 -8.70
N ILE A 181 -2.29 9.40 -9.08
CA ILE A 181 -1.55 8.60 -10.07
C ILE A 181 -2.41 8.08 -11.22
N ALA A 182 -3.66 8.50 -11.31
CA ALA A 182 -4.61 8.08 -12.36
C ALA A 182 -4.62 6.54 -12.59
N VAL A 183 -4.65 5.80 -11.49
CA VAL A 183 -4.76 4.33 -11.45
C VAL A 183 -5.97 3.98 -10.61
N ALA A 184 -6.75 2.99 -11.02
CA ALA A 184 -7.76 2.39 -10.17
C ALA A 184 -7.23 1.11 -9.52
N ILE A 185 -7.65 0.87 -8.28
CA ILE A 185 -7.29 -0.31 -7.50
C ILE A 185 -8.58 -1.02 -7.12
N GLY A 186 -8.63 -2.32 -7.32
CA GLY A 186 -9.81 -3.12 -6.97
C GLY A 186 -9.48 -4.57 -6.70
N LEU A 187 -10.48 -5.32 -6.29
CA LEU A 187 -10.39 -6.76 -6.05
C LEU A 187 -11.18 -7.53 -7.11
N GLU A 188 -10.63 -8.63 -7.59
CA GLU A 188 -11.28 -9.66 -8.38
C GLU A 188 -11.30 -10.97 -7.58
N GLY A 189 -12.40 -11.21 -6.85
CA GLY A 189 -12.41 -12.19 -5.79
C GLY A 189 -11.43 -11.78 -4.68
N VAL A 190 -10.48 -12.62 -4.36
CA VAL A 190 -9.43 -12.35 -3.36
C VAL A 190 -8.15 -11.75 -3.97
N LEU A 191 -8.11 -11.49 -5.27
CA LEU A 191 -6.91 -11.01 -5.95
C LEU A 191 -7.01 -9.52 -6.26
N ALA A 192 -6.06 -8.75 -5.74
CA ALA A 192 -5.96 -7.34 -6.04
C ALA A 192 -5.38 -7.09 -7.45
N ALA A 193 -5.87 -6.04 -8.09
CA ALA A 193 -5.42 -5.62 -9.41
C ALA A 193 -5.39 -4.08 -9.55
N ALA A 194 -4.48 -3.60 -10.40
CA ALA A 194 -4.41 -2.22 -10.85
C ALA A 194 -5.05 -2.10 -12.24
N TYR A 195 -5.73 -0.97 -12.48
CA TYR A 195 -6.43 -0.68 -13.73
C TYR A 195 -6.02 0.70 -14.25
N SER A 196 -5.95 0.83 -15.56
CA SER A 196 -5.82 2.15 -16.20
C SER A 196 -7.11 2.96 -16.02
N PRO A 197 -7.10 4.29 -16.24
CA PRO A 197 -8.32 5.12 -16.20
C PRO A 197 -9.39 4.67 -17.18
N GLU A 198 -8.99 4.06 -18.28
CA GLU A 198 -9.90 3.50 -19.29
C GLU A 198 -10.49 2.14 -18.85
N GLY A 199 -10.14 1.66 -17.66
CA GLY A 199 -10.63 0.42 -17.06
C GLY A 199 -9.88 -0.83 -17.49
N ARG A 200 -8.78 -0.71 -18.25
CA ARG A 200 -7.95 -1.87 -18.64
C ARG A 200 -7.17 -2.38 -17.43
N ARG A 201 -7.37 -3.65 -17.09
CA ARG A 201 -6.64 -4.33 -16.02
C ARG A 201 -5.19 -4.60 -16.46
N VAL A 202 -4.25 -4.40 -15.56
CA VAL A 202 -2.87 -4.86 -15.75
C VAL A 202 -2.79 -6.34 -15.40
N LEU A 203 -2.06 -7.11 -16.22
CA LEU A 203 -1.82 -8.53 -15.99
C LEU A 203 -1.02 -8.73 -14.70
N ARG A 204 -1.38 -9.74 -13.93
CA ARG A 204 -0.63 -10.22 -12.78
C ARG A 204 0.58 -11.03 -13.21
N GLU A 205 1.54 -11.23 -12.33
CA GLU A 205 2.79 -11.92 -12.65
C GLU A 205 2.58 -13.28 -13.35
N GLY A 206 1.76 -14.17 -12.79
CA GLY A 206 1.49 -15.47 -13.39
C GLY A 206 0.70 -15.42 -14.71
N GLU A 207 -0.05 -14.35 -14.97
CA GLU A 207 -0.78 -14.14 -16.23
C GLU A 207 0.13 -13.65 -17.35
N ILE A 208 1.22 -12.94 -17.00
CA ILE A 208 2.20 -12.45 -17.99
C ILE A 208 2.88 -13.62 -18.68
N GLU A 209 3.30 -14.63 -17.96
CA GLU A 209 3.94 -15.82 -18.50
C GLU A 209 3.00 -16.59 -19.44
N ALA A 210 1.75 -16.76 -19.05
CA ALA A 210 0.73 -17.42 -19.87
C ALA A 210 0.45 -16.64 -21.17
N GLU A 211 0.39 -15.31 -21.11
CA GLU A 211 0.18 -14.45 -22.28
C GLU A 211 1.40 -14.47 -23.23
N LEU A 212 2.62 -14.49 -22.69
CA LEU A 212 3.83 -14.62 -23.50
C LEU A 212 3.86 -15.96 -24.22
N ALA A 213 3.60 -17.07 -23.53
CA ALA A 213 3.54 -18.39 -24.13
C ALA A 213 2.48 -18.48 -25.24
N ARG A 214 1.31 -17.84 -25.06
CA ARG A 214 0.26 -17.77 -26.08
C ARG A 214 0.73 -17.02 -27.34
N ARG A 215 1.39 -15.87 -27.16
CA ARG A 215 1.92 -15.07 -28.30
C ARG A 215 3.01 -15.79 -29.06
N ASP A 216 3.92 -16.47 -28.35
CA ASP A 216 4.97 -17.26 -29.00
C ASP A 216 4.38 -18.40 -29.83
N ALA A 217 3.33 -19.06 -29.34
CA ALA A 217 2.63 -20.10 -30.13
C ALA A 217 1.92 -19.54 -31.37
N GLU A 218 1.35 -18.34 -31.29
CA GLU A 218 0.72 -17.66 -32.44
C GLU A 218 1.74 -17.24 -33.51
N LEU A 219 2.96 -16.82 -33.10
CA LEU A 219 4.01 -16.44 -34.04
C LEU A 219 4.67 -17.64 -34.74
N ALA A 220 4.54 -18.84 -34.16
CA ALA A 220 5.10 -20.07 -34.70
C ALA A 220 4.20 -20.75 -35.77
N THR A 221 2.98 -20.24 -35.98
CA THR A 221 2.00 -20.73 -36.95
C THR A 221 1.92 -19.87 -38.20
#